data_261f301ced42e1966f164509437b31f4
#
_entry.id   261f301ced42e1966f164509437b31f4
#
_cell.length_a   1.000
_cell.length_b   1.000
_cell.length_c   1.000
_cell.angle_alpha   90.00
_cell.angle_beta   90.00
_cell.angle_gamma   90.00
#
_symmetry.space_group_name_H-M   'P 1'
#
loop_
_entity.id
_entity.type
_entity.pdbx_description
1 polymer ?
#
loop_
_entity_poly.entity_id
_entity_poly.type
_entity_poly.pdbx_seq_one_letter_code
_entity_poly.pdbx_strand_id
1 'polypeptide(L)'
;MTKRPTATIVAVSLLAAVSSFAAQSPVAATSYDAKPQLPKTTLVVLGDSITWGANYFAKTQARLSAAGNFESVVVDGWWSRRIGGIVSTTYSGTNTYRKLVAGGVRPTAVIVGLGTNDVYFLSKRREYAVLIRELMDTIGPIPVVWYNVNRVESPTMILRSRLFNDTLARVLTEYPLASIYDWAALAKANSKVTAFDKIHLTPTGYEVRTVKYLESAAVLAQRASDMTTTTTTTTTTTTTVAPTTTVAITTTLAPTTTAP
;
A
#
# COMPACT_ATOMS: atom_id res chain seq x y z
N MET A 1 46.74 53.25 44.40
CA MET A 1 48.07 53.56 43.78
C MET A 1 48.66 52.26 43.29
N THR A 2 48.55 51.93 42.00
CA THR A 2 49.32 50.84 41.40
C THR A 2 49.53 51.17 39.93
N LYS A 3 50.77 51.20 39.53
CA LYS A 3 51.27 51.59 38.24
C LYS A 3 51.02 50.55 37.13
N ARG A 4 50.63 51.03 35.96
CA ARG A 4 50.61 50.24 34.72
C ARG A 4 52.00 50.19 34.11
N PRO A 5 52.50 49.12 33.56
CA PRO A 5 53.61 49.09 32.64
C PRO A 5 53.17 49.19 31.18
N THR A 6 53.87 49.97 30.41
CA THR A 6 53.78 50.21 28.98
C THR A 6 54.46 49.06 28.23
N ALA A 7 53.80 48.45 27.26
CA ALA A 7 54.41 47.44 26.41
C ALA A 7 54.68 48.02 25.02
N THR A 8 55.91 47.90 24.61
CA THR A 8 56.49 48.31 23.33
C THR A 8 56.17 47.31 22.25
N ILE A 9 55.58 47.78 21.12
CA ILE A 9 55.29 46.93 19.96
C ILE A 9 56.52 46.98 19.02
N VAL A 10 57.09 45.81 18.78
CA VAL A 10 58.09 45.58 17.72
C VAL A 10 57.41 45.02 16.52
N ALA A 11 57.36 45.71 15.41
CA ALA A 11 56.86 45.28 14.13
C ALA A 11 57.93 44.45 13.42
N VAL A 12 57.68 43.18 13.20
CA VAL A 12 58.47 42.28 12.32
C VAL A 12 57.73 42.11 11.03
N SER A 13 58.22 42.64 9.94
CA SER A 13 57.70 42.46 8.58
C SER A 13 58.19 41.10 8.04
N LEU A 14 57.28 40.16 7.83
CA LEU A 14 57.57 38.88 7.18
C LEU A 14 57.05 38.96 5.76
N LEU A 15 57.91 38.89 4.76
CA LEU A 15 57.55 38.68 3.34
C LEU A 15 57.18 37.26 3.18
N ALA A 16 55.89 37.01 2.85
CA ALA A 16 55.40 35.66 2.49
C ALA A 16 55.38 35.54 0.96
N ALA A 17 56.18 34.62 0.45
CA ALA A 17 56.14 34.17 -0.95
C ALA A 17 54.84 33.42 -1.20
N VAL A 18 54.02 33.90 -2.13
CA VAL A 18 52.79 33.24 -2.57
C VAL A 18 53.12 32.15 -3.57
N SER A 19 53.18 30.89 -3.13
CA SER A 19 53.23 29.75 -4.01
C SER A 19 51.77 29.40 -4.44
N SER A 20 51.45 29.65 -5.70
CA SER A 20 50.16 29.29 -6.29
C SER A 20 50.08 27.77 -6.44
N PHE A 21 49.50 27.10 -5.49
CA PHE A 21 49.01 25.73 -5.68
C PHE A 21 47.69 25.78 -6.46
N ALA A 22 47.71 25.31 -7.71
CA ALA A 22 46.50 25.03 -8.47
C ALA A 22 45.72 23.96 -7.73
N ALA A 23 44.59 24.33 -7.13
CA ALA A 23 43.65 23.39 -6.54
C ALA A 23 43.04 22.54 -7.66
N GLN A 24 43.45 21.28 -7.74
CA GLN A 24 42.74 20.29 -8.53
C GLN A 24 41.38 20.07 -7.82
N SER A 25 40.30 20.43 -8.53
CA SER A 25 38.96 20.14 -8.08
C SER A 25 38.81 18.60 -7.90
N PRO A 26 38.30 18.12 -6.76
CA PRO A 26 38.04 16.72 -6.62
C PRO A 26 36.98 16.31 -7.65
N VAL A 27 37.37 15.39 -8.57
CA VAL A 27 36.45 14.69 -9.41
C VAL A 27 35.43 14.07 -8.47
N ALA A 28 34.18 14.52 -8.55
CA ALA A 28 33.08 13.92 -7.81
C ALA A 28 33.06 12.42 -8.13
N ALA A 29 33.40 11.60 -7.15
CA ALA A 29 33.19 10.16 -7.23
C ALA A 29 31.69 9.97 -7.44
N THR A 30 31.30 9.66 -8.66
CA THR A 30 29.93 9.20 -8.98
C THR A 30 29.75 7.92 -8.19
N SER A 31 28.98 7.99 -7.11
CA SER A 31 28.56 6.80 -6.36
C SER A 31 27.68 5.96 -7.27
N TYR A 32 28.32 5.07 -8.03
CA TYR A 32 27.66 3.96 -8.68
C TYR A 32 27.22 2.98 -7.59
N ASP A 33 25.98 2.50 -7.70
CA ASP A 33 25.36 1.40 -6.96
C ASP A 33 24.58 1.74 -5.66
N ALA A 34 23.71 2.74 -5.70
CA ALA A 34 22.47 2.55 -4.98
C ALA A 34 21.56 1.69 -5.90
N LYS A 35 21.55 0.35 -5.72
CA LYS A 35 20.46 -0.49 -6.27
C LYS A 35 19.14 0.20 -5.91
N PRO A 36 18.21 0.40 -6.88
CA PRO A 36 16.91 0.95 -6.55
C PRO A 36 16.34 0.08 -5.42
N GLN A 37 16.20 0.66 -4.24
CA GLN A 37 15.62 -0.05 -3.13
C GLN A 37 14.14 -0.21 -3.49
N LEU A 38 13.73 -1.45 -3.79
CA LEU A 38 12.33 -1.77 -4.06
C LEU A 38 11.47 -1.21 -2.92
N PRO A 39 10.32 -0.59 -3.20
CA PRO A 39 9.46 -0.08 -2.15
C PRO A 39 9.10 -1.20 -1.20
N LYS A 40 9.18 -0.93 0.10
CA LYS A 40 8.85 -1.90 1.14
C LYS A 40 7.46 -2.46 0.93
N THR A 41 7.34 -3.78 0.88
CA THR A 41 6.05 -4.43 0.76
C THR A 41 5.28 -4.34 2.08
N THR A 42 4.05 -3.84 2.03
CA THR A 42 3.22 -3.65 3.23
C THR A 42 1.85 -4.29 3.06
N LEU A 43 1.49 -5.18 3.97
CA LEU A 43 0.14 -5.73 4.10
C LEU A 43 -0.67 -4.92 5.11
N VAL A 44 -1.88 -4.53 4.72
CA VAL A 44 -2.88 -4.01 5.66
C VAL A 44 -4.01 -5.03 5.80
N VAL A 45 -4.34 -5.42 7.02
CA VAL A 45 -5.56 -6.17 7.34
C VAL A 45 -6.53 -5.21 8.01
N LEU A 46 -7.54 -4.79 7.27
CA LEU A 46 -8.54 -3.82 7.71
C LEU A 46 -9.85 -4.53 8.07
N GLY A 47 -10.32 -4.38 9.30
CA GLY A 47 -11.51 -5.12 9.70
C GLY A 47 -12.28 -4.54 10.90
N ASP A 48 -13.28 -5.30 11.30
CA ASP A 48 -14.17 -5.01 12.44
C ASP A 48 -13.75 -5.77 13.71
N SER A 49 -14.72 -6.04 14.62
CA SER A 49 -14.50 -6.80 15.85
C SER A 49 -13.96 -8.21 15.61
N ILE A 50 -14.27 -8.84 14.48
CA ILE A 50 -13.77 -10.18 14.15
C ILE A 50 -12.25 -10.10 13.88
N THR A 51 -11.81 -9.11 13.15
CA THR A 51 -10.37 -8.87 12.89
C THR A 51 -9.65 -8.44 14.17
N TRP A 52 -10.28 -7.58 14.98
CA TRP A 52 -9.75 -7.22 16.30
C TRP A 52 -9.56 -8.48 17.18
N GLY A 53 -10.58 -9.33 17.26
CA GLY A 53 -10.51 -10.57 18.02
C GLY A 53 -9.46 -11.54 17.52
N ALA A 54 -9.32 -11.71 16.21
CA ALA A 54 -8.25 -12.52 15.60
C ALA A 54 -6.87 -11.98 16.00
N ASN A 55 -6.68 -10.67 15.98
CA ASN A 55 -5.41 -10.07 16.40
C ASN A 55 -5.17 -10.21 17.90
N TYR A 56 -6.20 -10.01 18.73
CA TYR A 56 -6.08 -10.11 20.18
C TYR A 56 -5.86 -11.54 20.66
N PHE A 57 -6.70 -12.49 20.25
CA PHE A 57 -6.68 -13.87 20.74
C PHE A 57 -5.67 -14.75 20.01
N ALA A 58 -5.57 -14.65 18.69
CA ALA A 58 -4.72 -15.50 17.85
C ALA A 58 -3.45 -14.80 17.33
N LYS A 59 -3.13 -13.58 17.82
CA LYS A 59 -1.88 -12.84 17.53
C LYS A 59 -1.63 -12.67 16.02
N THR A 60 -2.68 -12.35 15.27
CA THR A 60 -2.65 -12.29 13.79
C THR A 60 -1.51 -11.44 13.26
N GLN A 61 -1.31 -10.22 13.78
CA GLN A 61 -0.25 -9.33 13.29
C GLN A 61 1.14 -9.93 13.50
N ALA A 62 1.41 -10.45 14.69
CA ALA A 62 2.71 -11.05 15.00
C ALA A 62 2.98 -12.28 14.09
N ARG A 63 1.97 -13.11 13.85
CA ARG A 63 2.08 -14.30 12.99
C ARG A 63 2.26 -13.94 11.52
N LEU A 64 1.53 -12.94 11.02
CA LEU A 64 1.71 -12.44 9.65
C LEU A 64 3.10 -11.82 9.45
N SER A 65 3.60 -11.07 10.44
CA SER A 65 4.96 -10.52 10.40
C SER A 65 6.02 -11.64 10.43
N ALA A 66 5.83 -12.64 11.28
CA ALA A 66 6.75 -13.78 11.38
C ALA A 66 6.76 -14.68 10.12
N ALA A 67 5.67 -14.71 9.35
CA ALA A 67 5.60 -15.44 8.09
C ALA A 67 6.47 -14.83 6.97
N GLY A 68 6.90 -13.57 7.09
CA GLY A 68 7.87 -12.93 6.21
C GLY A 68 7.39 -12.65 4.78
N ASN A 69 6.09 -12.79 4.50
CA ASN A 69 5.54 -12.52 3.17
C ASN A 69 5.54 -11.03 2.80
N PHE A 70 5.58 -10.16 3.81
CA PHE A 70 5.63 -8.70 3.67
C PHE A 70 6.64 -8.14 4.67
N GLU A 71 7.33 -7.07 4.28
CA GLU A 71 8.31 -6.39 5.16
C GLU A 71 7.62 -5.65 6.32
N SER A 72 6.37 -5.23 6.10
CA SER A 72 5.56 -4.56 7.11
C SER A 72 4.14 -5.12 7.11
N VAL A 73 3.55 -5.27 8.30
CA VAL A 73 2.18 -5.73 8.48
C VAL A 73 1.45 -4.81 9.47
N VAL A 74 0.30 -4.31 9.05
CA VAL A 74 -0.61 -3.52 9.90
C VAL A 74 -1.94 -4.27 9.99
N VAL A 75 -2.35 -4.63 11.21
CA VAL A 75 -3.68 -5.20 11.46
C VAL A 75 -4.51 -4.17 12.23
N ASP A 76 -5.48 -3.57 11.56
CA ASP A 76 -6.37 -2.56 12.12
C ASP A 76 -7.82 -3.08 12.15
N GLY A 77 -8.19 -3.69 13.26
CA GLY A 77 -9.54 -4.14 13.59
C GLY A 77 -10.15 -3.28 14.68
N TRP A 78 -11.44 -2.94 14.56
CA TRP A 78 -12.14 -2.15 15.59
C TRP A 78 -13.60 -2.57 15.75
N TRP A 79 -14.10 -2.48 16.98
CA TRP A 79 -15.48 -2.88 17.30
C TRP A 79 -16.49 -2.05 16.53
N SER A 80 -17.56 -2.67 16.09
CA SER A 80 -18.66 -2.04 15.37
C SER A 80 -18.27 -1.28 14.10
N ARG A 81 -17.04 -1.48 13.60
CA ARG A 81 -16.58 -0.81 12.38
C ARG A 81 -17.39 -1.28 11.18
N ARG A 82 -17.87 -0.32 10.42
CA ARG A 82 -18.54 -0.47 9.12
C ARG A 82 -17.56 -0.25 7.98
N ILE A 83 -17.96 -0.58 6.76
CA ILE A 83 -17.17 -0.24 5.55
C ILE A 83 -16.99 1.28 5.47
N GLY A 84 -18.08 2.04 5.57
CA GLY A 84 -18.08 3.49 5.47
C GLY A 84 -19.39 4.12 5.91
N GLY A 85 -19.77 5.24 5.26
CA GLY A 85 -20.96 5.99 5.57
C GLY A 85 -20.74 7.09 6.63
N ILE A 86 -21.84 7.68 7.14
CA ILE A 86 -21.81 8.79 8.11
C ILE A 86 -21.52 8.24 9.51
N VAL A 87 -20.26 7.95 9.76
CA VAL A 87 -19.75 7.50 11.06
C VAL A 87 -18.36 8.12 11.31
N SER A 88 -17.93 8.16 12.56
CA SER A 88 -16.57 8.68 12.87
C SER A 88 -15.48 7.81 12.23
N THR A 89 -14.28 8.37 12.09
CA THR A 89 -13.14 7.70 11.43
C THR A 89 -12.88 6.30 11.98
N THR A 90 -12.90 6.12 13.28
CA THR A 90 -12.64 4.81 13.94
C THR A 90 -13.65 3.74 13.54
N TYR A 91 -14.91 4.13 13.31
CA TYR A 91 -16.00 3.24 12.92
C TYR A 91 -16.21 3.13 11.40
N SER A 92 -15.39 3.84 10.59
CA SER A 92 -15.37 3.76 9.13
C SER A 92 -14.07 3.11 8.66
N GLY A 93 -14.16 1.97 7.99
CA GLY A 93 -13.03 1.31 7.36
C GLY A 93 -12.38 2.19 6.30
N THR A 94 -13.18 2.81 5.44
CA THR A 94 -12.70 3.73 4.40
C THR A 94 -11.90 4.90 5.00
N ASN A 95 -12.43 5.56 6.03
CA ASN A 95 -11.72 6.68 6.66
C ASN A 95 -10.51 6.21 7.46
N THR A 96 -10.56 5.02 8.08
CA THR A 96 -9.40 4.41 8.74
C THR A 96 -8.30 4.13 7.73
N TYR A 97 -8.62 3.56 6.58
CA TYR A 97 -7.63 3.32 5.53
C TYR A 97 -7.00 4.62 5.03
N ARG A 98 -7.81 5.66 4.76
CA ARG A 98 -7.30 7.01 4.41
C ARG A 98 -6.34 7.55 5.47
N LYS A 99 -6.69 7.38 6.76
CA LYS A 99 -5.84 7.81 7.88
C LYS A 99 -4.51 7.05 7.93
N LEU A 100 -4.50 5.74 7.70
CA LEU A 100 -3.28 4.95 7.63
C LEU A 100 -2.36 5.45 6.52
N VAL A 101 -2.90 5.67 5.32
CA VAL A 101 -2.14 6.19 4.17
C VAL A 101 -1.62 7.60 4.42
N ALA A 102 -2.44 8.49 5.00
CA ALA A 102 -2.02 9.84 5.39
C ALA A 102 -0.93 9.82 6.47
N GLY A 103 -0.95 8.81 7.35
CA GLY A 103 0.09 8.55 8.36
C GLY A 103 1.36 7.91 7.83
N GLY A 104 1.50 7.73 6.51
CA GLY A 104 2.72 7.23 5.88
C GLY A 104 2.71 5.73 5.56
N VAL A 105 1.67 4.98 5.89
CA VAL A 105 1.54 3.58 5.45
C VAL A 105 1.39 3.55 3.92
N ARG A 106 2.14 2.66 3.27
CA ARG A 106 2.08 2.47 1.81
C ARG A 106 1.72 1.01 1.51
N PRO A 107 0.42 0.67 1.53
CA PRO A 107 -0.02 -0.70 1.31
C PRO A 107 0.33 -1.17 -0.10
N THR A 108 0.85 -2.38 -0.21
CA THR A 108 1.03 -3.09 -1.49
C THR A 108 0.02 -4.22 -1.66
N ALA A 109 -0.70 -4.57 -0.58
CA ALA A 109 -1.81 -5.51 -0.59
C ALA A 109 -2.73 -5.26 0.61
N VAL A 110 -4.01 -5.64 0.48
CA VAL A 110 -5.00 -5.46 1.55
C VAL A 110 -5.84 -6.73 1.75
N ILE A 111 -6.05 -7.10 3.01
CA ILE A 111 -7.11 -8.03 3.42
C ILE A 111 -8.23 -7.20 4.05
N VAL A 112 -9.46 -7.35 3.56
CA VAL A 112 -10.65 -6.66 4.09
C VAL A 112 -11.54 -7.65 4.83
N GLY A 113 -11.81 -7.38 6.10
CA GLY A 113 -12.75 -8.14 6.94
C GLY A 113 -13.87 -7.22 7.46
N LEU A 114 -14.63 -6.61 6.54
CA LEU A 114 -15.70 -5.65 6.82
C LEU A 114 -17.02 -6.07 6.17
N GLY A 115 -18.12 -5.51 6.67
CA GLY A 115 -19.48 -5.80 6.21
C GLY A 115 -20.39 -6.36 7.31
N THR A 116 -19.83 -7.02 8.33
CA THR A 116 -20.58 -7.62 9.44
C THR A 116 -21.51 -6.61 10.13
N ASN A 117 -21.04 -5.39 10.34
CA ASN A 117 -21.85 -4.34 10.95
C ASN A 117 -22.75 -3.64 9.93
N ASP A 118 -22.36 -3.57 8.67
CA ASP A 118 -23.18 -2.95 7.62
C ASP A 118 -24.48 -3.71 7.41
N VAL A 119 -24.48 -5.04 7.45
CA VAL A 119 -25.70 -5.86 7.30
C VAL A 119 -26.70 -5.68 8.45
N TYR A 120 -26.26 -5.17 9.61
CA TYR A 120 -27.17 -4.81 10.69
C TYR A 120 -27.95 -3.53 10.37
N PHE A 121 -27.28 -2.52 9.84
CA PHE A 121 -27.86 -1.19 9.61
C PHE A 121 -28.50 -1.02 8.22
N LEU A 122 -28.03 -1.77 7.23
CA LEU A 122 -28.45 -1.63 5.84
C LEU A 122 -29.20 -2.87 5.36
N SER A 123 -30.06 -2.70 4.33
CA SER A 123 -30.87 -3.79 3.80
C SER A 123 -31.00 -3.76 2.27
N LYS A 124 -30.36 -2.81 1.58
CA LYS A 124 -30.51 -2.63 0.13
C LYS A 124 -29.19 -2.85 -0.59
N ARG A 125 -29.22 -3.58 -1.71
CA ARG A 125 -28.05 -3.82 -2.58
C ARG A 125 -27.31 -2.55 -2.95
N ARG A 126 -28.04 -1.48 -3.28
CA ARG A 126 -27.47 -0.20 -3.67
C ARG A 126 -26.61 0.41 -2.55
N GLU A 127 -27.07 0.30 -1.30
CA GLU A 127 -26.34 0.85 -0.14
C GLU A 127 -25.01 0.12 0.05
N TYR A 128 -25.03 -1.23 0.01
CA TYR A 128 -23.81 -2.02 0.08
C TYR A 128 -22.86 -1.72 -1.09
N ALA A 129 -23.37 -1.67 -2.32
CA ALA A 129 -22.57 -1.45 -3.50
C ALA A 129 -21.82 -0.10 -3.46
N VAL A 130 -22.47 0.96 -2.97
CA VAL A 130 -21.83 2.28 -2.81
C VAL A 130 -20.66 2.19 -1.83
N LEU A 131 -20.86 1.58 -0.67
CA LEU A 131 -19.81 1.49 0.35
C LEU A 131 -18.64 0.60 -0.11
N ILE A 132 -18.92 -0.52 -0.78
CA ILE A 132 -17.90 -1.43 -1.29
C ILE A 132 -17.03 -0.70 -2.33
N ARG A 133 -17.66 -0.01 -3.31
CA ARG A 133 -16.91 0.77 -4.32
C ARG A 133 -16.10 1.87 -3.68
N GLU A 134 -16.68 2.65 -2.76
CA GLU A 134 -15.96 3.72 -2.06
C GLU A 134 -14.67 3.21 -1.39
N LEU A 135 -14.73 2.06 -0.72
CA LEU A 135 -13.55 1.46 -0.10
C LEU A 135 -12.56 0.97 -1.16
N MET A 136 -13.02 0.27 -2.19
CA MET A 136 -12.15 -0.25 -3.24
C MET A 136 -11.47 0.87 -4.03
N ASP A 137 -12.19 1.94 -4.39
CA ASP A 137 -11.64 3.12 -5.05
C ASP A 137 -10.61 3.83 -4.15
N THR A 138 -10.85 3.84 -2.83
CA THR A 138 -9.92 4.40 -1.85
C THR A 138 -8.65 3.55 -1.71
N ILE A 139 -8.76 2.22 -1.79
CA ILE A 139 -7.61 1.30 -1.77
C ILE A 139 -6.78 1.45 -3.04
N GLY A 140 -7.43 1.58 -4.18
CA GLY A 140 -6.78 1.72 -5.49
C GLY A 140 -6.35 0.38 -6.10
N PRO A 141 -5.51 0.42 -7.15
CA PRO A 141 -5.19 -0.75 -8.00
C PRO A 141 -4.09 -1.64 -7.38
N ILE A 142 -4.32 -2.18 -6.21
CA ILE A 142 -3.45 -3.16 -5.54
C ILE A 142 -4.22 -4.44 -5.24
N PRO A 143 -3.55 -5.59 -5.04
CA PRO A 143 -4.20 -6.85 -4.71
C PRO A 143 -5.02 -6.79 -3.42
N VAL A 144 -6.28 -7.25 -3.49
CA VAL A 144 -7.22 -7.29 -2.35
C VAL A 144 -7.82 -8.68 -2.20
N VAL A 145 -7.93 -9.15 -0.95
CA VAL A 145 -8.80 -10.27 -0.58
C VAL A 145 -9.85 -9.78 0.40
N TRP A 146 -11.13 -9.90 0.04
CA TRP A 146 -12.24 -9.52 0.91
C TRP A 146 -12.92 -10.78 1.48
N TYR A 147 -12.98 -10.86 2.80
CA TYR A 147 -13.69 -11.93 3.52
C TYR A 147 -15.16 -11.60 3.59
N ASN A 148 -16.01 -12.47 3.00
CA ASN A 148 -17.45 -12.26 3.04
C ASN A 148 -18.03 -12.45 4.44
N VAL A 149 -19.30 -12.08 4.61
CA VAL A 149 -19.97 -11.98 5.92
C VAL A 149 -20.74 -13.26 6.26
N ASN A 150 -20.61 -13.69 7.52
CA ASN A 150 -21.43 -14.74 8.12
C ASN A 150 -22.10 -14.23 9.40
N ARG A 151 -23.34 -13.71 9.27
CA ARG A 151 -24.22 -13.37 10.40
C ARG A 151 -25.47 -14.23 10.32
N VAL A 152 -25.68 -15.06 11.35
CA VAL A 152 -26.74 -16.08 11.32
C VAL A 152 -27.59 -16.08 12.60
N GLU A 153 -27.56 -14.99 13.37
CA GLU A 153 -28.28 -14.85 14.62
C GLU A 153 -29.80 -14.71 14.44
N SER A 154 -30.26 -14.38 13.25
CA SER A 154 -31.69 -14.32 12.92
C SER A 154 -31.95 -14.54 11.42
N PRO A 155 -33.19 -14.94 11.03
CA PRO A 155 -33.56 -15.06 9.61
C PRO A 155 -33.29 -13.77 8.81
N THR A 156 -33.55 -12.60 9.41
CA THR A 156 -33.29 -11.30 8.77
C THR A 156 -31.80 -11.11 8.51
N MET A 157 -30.93 -11.42 9.47
CA MET A 157 -29.48 -11.26 9.29
C MET A 157 -28.91 -12.27 8.30
N ILE A 158 -29.46 -13.49 8.25
CA ILE A 158 -29.12 -14.48 7.19
C ILE A 158 -29.42 -13.92 5.80
N LEU A 159 -30.62 -13.35 5.59
CA LEU A 159 -30.99 -12.76 4.32
C LEU A 159 -30.13 -11.55 3.94
N ARG A 160 -29.86 -10.66 4.89
CA ARG A 160 -29.01 -9.48 4.66
C ARG A 160 -27.55 -9.87 4.39
N SER A 161 -27.00 -10.88 5.09
CA SER A 161 -25.67 -11.41 4.82
C SER A 161 -25.55 -11.98 3.41
N ARG A 162 -26.54 -12.77 2.96
CA ARG A 162 -26.60 -13.26 1.58
C ARG A 162 -26.66 -12.11 0.59
N LEU A 163 -27.55 -11.12 0.82
CA LEU A 163 -27.69 -9.96 -0.03
C LEU A 163 -26.38 -9.14 -0.13
N PHE A 164 -25.68 -9.00 1.00
CA PHE A 164 -24.37 -8.35 1.05
C PHE A 164 -23.34 -9.17 0.24
N ASN A 165 -23.23 -10.47 0.50
CA ASN A 165 -22.25 -11.33 -0.16
C ASN A 165 -22.46 -11.41 -1.68
N ASP A 166 -23.71 -11.50 -2.14
CA ASP A 166 -24.06 -11.42 -3.56
C ASP A 166 -23.72 -10.06 -4.18
N THR A 167 -23.87 -8.98 -3.39
CA THR A 167 -23.53 -7.64 -3.85
C THR A 167 -22.01 -7.46 -3.92
N LEU A 168 -21.30 -7.95 -2.91
CA LEU A 168 -19.84 -7.96 -2.87
C LEU A 168 -19.27 -8.71 -4.09
N ALA A 169 -19.76 -9.92 -4.35
CA ALA A 169 -19.31 -10.72 -5.47
C ALA A 169 -19.48 -9.97 -6.80
N ARG A 170 -20.62 -9.32 -7.00
CA ARG A 170 -20.89 -8.54 -8.21
C ARG A 170 -20.03 -7.30 -8.33
N VAL A 171 -19.88 -6.52 -7.26
CA VAL A 171 -19.08 -5.29 -7.31
C VAL A 171 -17.60 -5.60 -7.53
N LEU A 172 -17.07 -6.67 -6.91
CA LEU A 172 -15.65 -6.99 -7.08
C LEU A 172 -15.29 -7.49 -8.49
N THR A 173 -16.24 -7.82 -9.36
CA THR A 173 -15.93 -8.06 -10.79
C THR A 173 -15.43 -6.80 -11.51
N GLU A 174 -15.71 -5.62 -10.95
CA GLU A 174 -15.22 -4.34 -11.47
C GLU A 174 -13.74 -4.07 -11.09
N TYR A 175 -13.16 -4.88 -10.19
CA TYR A 175 -11.83 -4.73 -9.63
C TYR A 175 -10.96 -5.97 -9.88
N PRO A 176 -10.22 -6.06 -10.97
CA PRO A 176 -9.56 -7.29 -11.44
C PRO A 176 -8.50 -7.83 -10.48
N LEU A 177 -7.97 -7.00 -9.58
CA LEU A 177 -7.00 -7.40 -8.56
C LEU A 177 -7.65 -7.84 -7.25
N ALA A 178 -9.00 -7.75 -7.14
CA ALA A 178 -9.74 -8.18 -5.97
C ALA A 178 -10.21 -9.63 -6.08
N SER A 179 -10.29 -10.29 -4.94
CA SER A 179 -10.87 -11.62 -4.81
C SER A 179 -11.64 -11.75 -3.50
N ILE A 180 -12.51 -12.76 -3.42
CA ILE A 180 -13.28 -13.05 -2.22
C ILE A 180 -12.74 -14.31 -1.57
N TYR A 181 -12.55 -14.26 -0.25
CA TYR A 181 -12.45 -15.44 0.59
C TYR A 181 -13.84 -15.77 1.13
N ASP A 182 -14.35 -16.97 0.83
CA ASP A 182 -15.69 -17.40 1.28
C ASP A 182 -15.67 -17.87 2.74
N TRP A 183 -15.62 -16.91 3.65
CA TRP A 183 -15.70 -17.15 5.07
C TRP A 183 -17.05 -17.72 5.48
N ALA A 184 -18.12 -17.32 4.83
CA ALA A 184 -19.46 -17.80 5.13
C ALA A 184 -19.61 -19.30 4.87
N ALA A 185 -19.05 -19.81 3.78
CA ALA A 185 -19.04 -21.25 3.49
C ALA A 185 -18.20 -22.02 4.52
N LEU A 186 -17.01 -21.52 4.89
CA LEU A 186 -16.17 -22.14 5.91
C LEU A 186 -16.89 -22.19 7.27
N ALA A 187 -17.49 -21.08 7.72
CA ALA A 187 -18.19 -21.02 9.00
C ALA A 187 -19.43 -21.90 9.03
N LYS A 188 -20.12 -22.04 7.90
CA LYS A 188 -21.26 -22.98 7.77
C LYS A 188 -20.81 -24.44 7.85
N ALA A 189 -19.67 -24.78 7.22
CA ALA A 189 -19.12 -26.14 7.23
C ALA A 189 -18.48 -26.52 8.58
N ASN A 190 -18.06 -25.54 9.38
CA ASN A 190 -17.40 -25.75 10.67
C ASN A 190 -18.11 -24.97 11.78
N SER A 191 -19.09 -25.60 12.43
CA SER A 191 -19.88 -24.98 13.50
C SER A 191 -19.07 -24.59 14.74
N LYS A 192 -17.83 -25.09 14.89
CA LYS A 192 -16.95 -24.78 16.02
C LYS A 192 -16.31 -23.39 15.94
N VAL A 193 -16.36 -22.75 14.77
CA VAL A 193 -15.70 -21.44 14.58
C VAL A 193 -16.56 -20.26 15.03
N THR A 194 -17.89 -20.39 15.02
CA THR A 194 -18.82 -19.30 15.37
C THR A 194 -19.24 -19.39 16.83
N ALA A 195 -19.17 -18.30 17.56
CA ALA A 195 -19.57 -18.22 18.98
C ALA A 195 -21.11 -18.32 19.14
N PHE A 196 -21.58 -18.37 20.39
CA PHE A 196 -22.99 -18.54 20.70
C PHE A 196 -23.89 -17.40 20.21
N ASP A 197 -23.32 -16.19 20.10
CA ASP A 197 -24.02 -15.01 19.58
C ASP A 197 -24.25 -15.05 18.07
N LYS A 198 -23.72 -16.07 17.38
CA LYS A 198 -23.85 -16.27 15.93
C LYS A 198 -23.25 -15.16 15.06
N ILE A 199 -22.38 -14.33 15.63
CA ILE A 199 -21.69 -13.21 14.99
C ILE A 199 -20.19 -13.35 15.13
N HIS A 200 -19.71 -13.40 16.38
CA HIS A 200 -18.28 -13.46 16.69
C HIS A 200 -17.74 -14.91 16.58
N LEU A 201 -16.45 -15.02 16.77
CA LEU A 201 -15.77 -16.30 16.68
C LEU A 201 -15.46 -16.88 18.07
N THR A 202 -15.40 -18.19 18.15
CA THR A 202 -14.82 -18.89 19.29
C THR A 202 -13.30 -18.69 19.30
N PRO A 203 -12.58 -19.05 20.38
CA PRO A 203 -11.12 -19.08 20.36
C PRO A 203 -10.58 -19.90 19.17
N THR A 204 -11.14 -21.09 18.91
CA THR A 204 -10.82 -21.92 17.74
C THR A 204 -11.12 -21.17 16.43
N GLY A 205 -12.24 -20.45 16.38
CA GLY A 205 -12.62 -19.66 15.20
C GLY A 205 -11.63 -18.53 14.90
N TYR A 206 -11.10 -17.86 15.92
CA TYR A 206 -10.06 -16.84 15.74
C TYR A 206 -8.74 -17.44 15.25
N GLU A 207 -8.38 -18.64 15.74
CA GLU A 207 -7.22 -19.38 15.20
C GLU A 207 -7.41 -19.71 13.72
N VAL A 208 -8.54 -20.29 13.36
CA VAL A 208 -8.87 -20.61 11.96
C VAL A 208 -8.85 -19.34 11.10
N ARG A 209 -9.46 -18.24 11.57
CA ARG A 209 -9.44 -16.95 10.84
C ARG A 209 -8.03 -16.47 10.58
N THR A 210 -7.16 -16.56 11.59
CA THR A 210 -5.75 -16.15 11.48
C THR A 210 -4.99 -17.03 10.48
N VAL A 211 -5.19 -18.35 10.50
CA VAL A 211 -4.59 -19.25 9.50
C VAL A 211 -5.02 -18.85 8.09
N LYS A 212 -6.31 -18.53 7.89
CA LYS A 212 -6.80 -18.10 6.57
C LYS A 212 -6.28 -16.72 6.14
N TYR A 213 -6.01 -15.82 7.08
CA TYR A 213 -5.30 -14.58 6.79
C TYR A 213 -3.84 -14.84 6.36
N LEU A 214 -3.12 -15.79 6.97
CA LEU A 214 -1.77 -16.19 6.54
C LEU A 214 -1.76 -16.76 5.12
N GLU A 215 -2.70 -17.65 4.79
CA GLU A 215 -2.85 -18.22 3.45
C GLU A 215 -3.16 -17.11 2.41
N SER A 216 -4.07 -16.19 2.73
CA SER A 216 -4.38 -15.05 1.87
C SER A 216 -3.20 -14.11 1.68
N ALA A 217 -2.41 -13.88 2.74
CA ALA A 217 -1.22 -13.04 2.68
C ALA A 217 -0.15 -13.61 1.72
N ALA A 218 0.06 -14.93 1.74
CA ALA A 218 0.98 -15.58 0.80
C ALA A 218 0.56 -15.39 -0.67
N VAL A 219 -0.74 -15.57 -0.97
CA VAL A 219 -1.29 -15.33 -2.31
C VAL A 219 -1.16 -13.86 -2.73
N LEU A 220 -1.44 -12.93 -1.81
CA LEU A 220 -1.35 -11.50 -2.07
C LEU A 220 0.10 -11.05 -2.31
N ALA A 221 1.06 -11.60 -1.59
CA ALA A 221 2.49 -11.29 -1.79
C ALA A 221 2.95 -11.70 -3.18
N GLN A 222 2.56 -12.89 -3.66
CA GLN A 222 2.86 -13.33 -5.01
C GLN A 222 2.25 -12.37 -6.05
N ARG A 223 0.98 -12.02 -5.94
CA ARG A 223 0.31 -11.07 -6.86
C ARG A 223 0.97 -9.70 -6.88
N ALA A 224 1.37 -9.18 -5.73
CA ALA A 224 2.06 -7.90 -5.62
C ALA A 224 3.44 -7.94 -6.31
N SER A 225 4.17 -9.05 -6.17
CA SER A 225 5.45 -9.28 -6.84
C SER A 225 5.30 -9.32 -8.37
N ASP A 226 4.30 -10.06 -8.87
CA ASP A 226 4.03 -10.19 -10.31
C ASP A 226 3.75 -8.83 -10.96
N MET A 227 3.02 -7.94 -10.28
CA MET A 227 2.75 -6.58 -10.74
C MET A 227 4.03 -5.74 -10.84
N THR A 228 4.94 -5.85 -9.89
CA THR A 228 6.21 -5.11 -9.87
C THR A 228 7.09 -5.56 -11.03
N THR A 229 7.18 -6.86 -11.29
CA THR A 229 7.98 -7.45 -12.37
C THR A 229 7.47 -6.99 -13.73
N THR A 230 6.16 -7.00 -13.96
CA THR A 230 5.55 -6.56 -15.22
C THR A 230 5.84 -5.10 -15.53
N THR A 231 5.76 -4.22 -14.52
CA THR A 231 6.04 -2.79 -14.69
C THR A 231 7.50 -2.53 -15.07
N THR A 232 8.44 -3.25 -14.48
CA THR A 232 9.88 -3.11 -14.77
C THR A 232 10.21 -3.52 -16.22
N THR A 233 9.61 -4.59 -16.72
CA THR A 233 9.83 -5.09 -18.09
C THR A 233 9.33 -4.08 -19.13
N THR A 234 8.20 -3.43 -18.90
CA THR A 234 7.64 -2.43 -19.83
C THR A 234 8.48 -1.16 -19.92
N THR A 235 9.13 -0.75 -18.84
CA THR A 235 9.96 0.47 -18.81
C THR A 235 11.32 0.27 -19.50
N THR A 236 11.84 -0.95 -19.59
CA THR A 236 13.15 -1.24 -20.20
C THR A 236 13.10 -1.29 -21.74
N THR A 237 11.92 -1.36 -22.36
CA THR A 237 11.79 -1.54 -23.82
C THR A 237 11.78 -0.22 -24.63
N THR A 238 11.91 0.93 -24.01
CA THR A 238 11.79 2.23 -24.72
C THR A 238 13.06 3.08 -24.58
N THR A 239 14.21 2.61 -25.06
CA THR A 239 15.32 3.51 -25.41
C THR A 239 16.24 2.86 -26.45
N THR A 240 15.76 2.71 -27.66
CA THR A 240 16.64 2.62 -28.84
C THR A 240 16.45 3.92 -29.60
N VAL A 241 17.30 4.90 -29.32
CA VAL A 241 17.42 6.12 -30.13
C VAL A 241 18.05 5.69 -31.46
N ALA A 242 17.30 5.84 -32.54
CA ALA A 242 17.85 5.67 -33.90
C ALA A 242 18.93 6.73 -34.18
N PRO A 243 20.04 6.38 -34.84
CA PRO A 243 21.08 7.35 -35.17
C PRO A 243 20.53 8.39 -36.16
N THR A 244 20.65 9.65 -35.81
CA THR A 244 20.32 10.78 -36.70
C THR A 244 21.35 10.84 -37.84
N THR A 245 20.96 10.46 -39.05
CA THR A 245 21.77 10.63 -40.28
C THR A 245 21.71 12.11 -40.67
N THR A 246 22.80 12.83 -40.45
CA THR A 246 22.96 14.21 -40.95
C THR A 246 23.22 14.16 -42.46
N VAL A 247 22.23 14.55 -43.25
CA VAL A 247 22.42 14.73 -44.71
C VAL A 247 23.01 16.12 -44.93
N ALA A 248 24.24 16.18 -45.42
CA ALA A 248 24.86 17.43 -45.88
C ALA A 248 24.21 17.87 -47.20
N ILE A 249 23.56 19.03 -47.18
CA ILE A 249 23.01 19.67 -48.40
C ILE A 249 24.14 20.47 -49.04
N THR A 250 24.66 19.97 -50.17
CA THR A 250 25.61 20.71 -51.05
C THR A 250 24.81 21.62 -51.99
N THR A 251 24.86 22.92 -51.75
CA THR A 251 24.24 23.93 -52.64
C THR A 251 25.19 24.24 -53.80
N THR A 252 24.86 23.77 -55.01
CA THR A 252 25.57 24.14 -56.23
C THR A 252 24.96 25.42 -56.77
N LEU A 253 25.72 26.50 -56.80
CA LEU A 253 25.37 27.76 -57.45
C LEU A 253 25.51 27.62 -58.99
N ALA A 254 24.45 27.91 -59.73
CA ALA A 254 24.46 27.99 -61.17
C ALA A 254 25.11 29.32 -61.67
N PRO A 255 25.83 29.31 -62.81
CA PRO A 255 26.46 30.52 -63.30
C PRO A 255 25.44 31.43 -64.02
N THR A 256 25.53 32.72 -63.78
CA THR A 256 24.82 33.79 -64.47
C THR A 256 25.39 34.03 -65.83
N THR A 257 24.61 33.80 -66.88
CA THR A 257 24.93 34.23 -68.27
C THR A 257 24.39 35.64 -68.48
N THR A 258 25.29 36.59 -68.71
CA THR A 258 24.99 37.89 -69.34
C THR A 258 25.09 37.73 -70.89
N ALA A 259 24.05 38.13 -71.57
CA ALA A 259 24.07 38.29 -73.06
C ALA A 259 23.86 39.79 -73.40
N PRO A 260 24.28 40.20 -74.63
CA PRO A 260 24.56 41.57 -74.99
C PRO A 260 23.35 42.49 -75.19
#